data_e4906a71445314c5eddcc4be4a8e006b
#
_entry.id   e4906a71445314c5eddcc4be4a8e006b
#
_cell.length_a   1.000
_cell.length_b   1.000
_cell.length_c   1.000
_cell.angle_alpha   90.00
_cell.angle_beta   90.00
_cell.angle_gamma   90.00
#
_symmetry.space_group_name_H-M   'P 1'
#
loop_
_entity.id
_entity.type
_entity.pdbx_description
1 polymer ?
#
loop_
_entity_poly.entity_id
_entity_poly.type
_entity_poly.pdbx_seq_one_letter_code
_entity_poly.pdbx_strand_id
1 'polypeptide(L)'
;MLVYLLGEDDYGNTINKLPENSRYIKSEDILYEIKKIQQKQILSDGMEYDYVKRGMSLLEAKKNFLASKEGCKQEEYIKFAQEKYSNGETSMQYFEEYLQPDALYLLDEPEVSLSLANQVMLAEEINKMARLLECQFIIATHSPFMLGTLNAKIYNLDTKEYDVTKWSDLDNVRYFYNFFKKHEDEFKV
;
A
#
# COMPACT_ATOMS: atom_id res chain seq x y z
N MET A 1 -4.51 8.02 -19.62
CA MET A 1 -3.50 7.53 -20.58
C MET A 1 -3.66 6.02 -20.66
N LEU A 2 -4.08 5.46 -21.80
CA LEU A 2 -4.20 4.00 -21.96
C LEU A 2 -2.80 3.47 -22.24
N VAL A 3 -2.19 2.79 -21.30
CA VAL A 3 -0.92 2.08 -21.52
C VAL A 3 -1.29 0.70 -22.09
N TYR A 4 -1.06 0.48 -23.36
CA TYR A 4 -1.07 -0.85 -23.93
C TYR A 4 0.24 -1.53 -23.53
N LEU A 5 0.19 -2.42 -22.54
CA LEU A 5 1.29 -3.34 -22.27
C LEU A 5 1.22 -4.46 -23.32
N LEU A 6 2.01 -4.32 -24.36
CA LEU A 6 2.33 -5.43 -25.25
C LEU A 6 3.48 -6.20 -24.58
N GLY A 7 3.16 -7.28 -23.90
CA GLY A 7 4.14 -8.24 -23.41
C GLY A 7 4.32 -9.36 -24.43
N GLU A 8 5.50 -9.92 -24.49
CA GLU A 8 5.76 -11.19 -25.16
C GLU A 8 6.08 -12.24 -24.10
N ASP A 9 5.57 -13.45 -24.26
CA ASP A 9 5.95 -14.58 -23.43
C ASP A 9 7.35 -15.08 -23.80
N ASP A 10 7.88 -16.05 -23.06
CA ASP A 10 9.20 -16.66 -23.30
C ASP A 10 9.33 -17.34 -24.68
N TYR A 11 8.22 -17.48 -25.38
CA TYR A 11 8.13 -18.08 -26.74
C TYR A 11 7.92 -17.03 -27.84
N GLY A 12 7.90 -15.74 -27.50
CA GLY A 12 7.71 -14.63 -28.45
C GLY A 12 6.25 -14.41 -28.89
N ASN A 13 5.27 -14.94 -28.14
CA ASN A 13 3.86 -14.67 -28.43
C ASN A 13 3.41 -13.41 -27.71
N THR A 14 2.62 -12.59 -28.38
CA THR A 14 2.03 -11.38 -27.77
C THR A 14 1.06 -11.77 -26.67
N ILE A 15 1.26 -11.26 -25.45
CA ILE A 15 0.33 -11.41 -24.35
C ILE A 15 -0.88 -10.52 -24.60
N ASN A 16 -1.99 -11.12 -24.98
CA ASN A 16 -3.23 -10.40 -25.30
C ASN A 16 -4.16 -10.24 -24.08
N LYS A 17 -3.84 -10.87 -22.95
CA LYS A 17 -4.67 -10.85 -21.73
C LYS A 17 -3.78 -10.78 -20.50
N LEU A 18 -4.02 -9.77 -19.67
CA LEU A 18 -3.40 -9.68 -18.34
C LEU A 18 -3.96 -10.78 -17.42
N PRO A 19 -3.16 -11.29 -16.46
CA PRO A 19 -3.68 -12.14 -15.39
C PRO A 19 -4.89 -11.52 -14.70
N GLU A 20 -5.85 -12.34 -14.25
CA GLU A 20 -7.13 -11.83 -13.71
C GLU A 20 -6.96 -10.98 -12.44
N ASN A 21 -5.93 -11.29 -11.64
CA ASN A 21 -5.62 -10.58 -10.40
C ASN A 21 -4.80 -9.31 -10.60
N SER A 22 -4.47 -8.96 -11.87
CA SER A 22 -3.63 -7.78 -12.16
C SER A 22 -4.30 -6.48 -11.73
N ARG A 23 -3.51 -5.58 -11.12
CA ARG A 23 -4.03 -4.32 -10.55
C ARG A 23 -3.07 -3.18 -10.75
N TYR A 24 -3.66 -1.99 -10.88
CA TYR A 24 -2.97 -0.73 -10.69
C TYR A 24 -3.37 -0.14 -9.34
N ILE A 25 -2.40 0.14 -8.48
CA ILE A 25 -2.60 0.64 -7.13
C ILE A 25 -1.83 1.95 -6.98
N LYS A 26 -2.55 3.02 -6.69
CA LYS A 26 -1.99 4.32 -6.32
C LYS A 26 -1.99 4.51 -4.82
N SER A 27 -1.02 5.27 -4.33
CA SER A 27 -0.99 5.70 -2.93
C SER A 27 -2.28 6.40 -2.48
N GLU A 28 -2.90 7.18 -3.37
CA GLU A 28 -4.17 7.88 -3.11
C GLU A 28 -5.33 6.92 -2.87
N ASP A 29 -5.37 5.78 -3.59
CA ASP A 29 -6.43 4.77 -3.43
C ASP A 29 -6.35 4.11 -2.04
N ILE A 30 -5.13 3.85 -1.56
CA ILE A 30 -4.88 3.32 -0.21
C ILE A 30 -5.39 4.31 0.83
N LEU A 31 -5.01 5.58 0.71
CA LEU A 31 -5.46 6.64 1.62
C LEU A 31 -6.98 6.86 1.58
N TYR A 32 -7.59 6.70 0.42
CA TYR A 32 -9.04 6.81 0.25
C TYR A 32 -9.77 5.69 1.01
N GLU A 33 -9.35 4.43 0.87
CA GLU A 33 -9.96 3.31 1.59
C GLU A 33 -9.79 3.44 3.11
N ILE A 34 -8.62 3.91 3.58
CA ILE A 34 -8.38 4.20 5.00
C ILE A 34 -9.37 5.27 5.51
N LYS A 35 -9.52 6.39 4.78
CA LYS A 35 -10.46 7.46 5.15
C LYS A 35 -11.91 6.96 5.17
N LYS A 36 -12.29 6.11 4.23
CA LYS A 36 -13.63 5.53 4.15
C LYS A 36 -13.94 4.63 5.36
N ILE A 37 -12.94 3.89 5.84
CA ILE A 37 -13.05 3.08 7.06
C ILE A 37 -13.24 3.99 8.28
N GLN A 38 -12.42 5.04 8.41
CA GLN A 38 -12.53 6.01 9.49
C GLN A 38 -13.89 6.75 9.51
N GLN A 39 -14.38 7.16 8.33
CA GLN A 39 -15.69 7.80 8.22
C GLN A 39 -16.84 6.88 8.63
N LYS A 40 -16.79 5.59 8.28
CA LYS A 40 -17.79 4.62 8.70
C LYS A 40 -17.78 4.44 10.23
N GLN A 41 -16.61 4.46 10.86
CA GLN A 41 -16.51 4.40 12.32
C GLN A 41 -17.16 5.61 12.98
N ILE A 42 -16.87 6.83 12.50
CA ILE A 42 -17.46 8.08 13.02
C ILE A 42 -18.98 8.05 12.89
N LEU A 43 -19.51 7.53 11.78
CA LEU A 43 -20.94 7.40 11.57
C LEU A 43 -21.59 6.40 12.55
N SER A 44 -20.90 5.28 12.84
CA SER A 44 -21.34 4.31 13.84
C SER A 44 -21.40 4.92 15.24
N ASP A 45 -20.35 5.61 15.64
CA ASP A 45 -20.28 6.29 16.94
C ASP A 45 -21.36 7.39 17.06
N GLY A 46 -21.65 8.10 15.97
CA GLY A 46 -22.70 9.10 15.89
C GLY A 46 -24.11 8.51 16.05
N MET A 47 -24.38 7.35 15.47
CA MET A 47 -25.65 6.65 15.62
C MET A 47 -25.85 6.13 17.06
N GLU A 48 -24.82 5.55 17.68
CA GLU A 48 -24.86 5.15 19.09
C GLU A 48 -25.16 6.36 19.99
N TYR A 49 -24.54 7.51 19.74
CA TYR A 49 -24.78 8.76 20.47
C TYR A 49 -26.23 9.25 20.34
N ASP A 50 -26.83 9.16 19.14
CA ASP A 50 -28.23 9.55 18.93
C ASP A 50 -29.22 8.66 19.68
N TYR A 51 -28.97 7.37 19.81
CA TYR A 51 -29.76 6.48 20.65
C TYR A 51 -29.67 6.85 22.14
N VAL A 52 -28.47 7.17 22.62
CA VAL A 52 -28.25 7.63 24.01
C VAL A 52 -28.96 8.95 24.25
N LYS A 53 -28.93 9.89 23.32
CA LYS A 53 -29.62 11.18 23.40
C LYS A 53 -31.14 11.04 23.47
N ARG A 54 -31.69 9.95 22.92
CA ARG A 54 -33.11 9.61 23.03
C ARG A 54 -33.49 8.90 24.32
N GLY A 55 -32.57 8.83 25.31
CA GLY A 55 -32.81 8.30 26.65
C GLY A 55 -32.51 6.81 26.81
N MET A 56 -31.86 6.18 25.82
CA MET A 56 -31.40 4.80 25.97
C MET A 56 -30.09 4.74 26.74
N SER A 57 -29.88 3.67 27.52
CA SER A 57 -28.55 3.41 28.07
C SER A 57 -27.56 3.06 26.93
N LEU A 58 -26.28 3.33 27.15
CA LEU A 58 -25.21 2.97 26.21
C LEU A 58 -25.28 1.49 25.77
N LEU A 59 -25.64 0.63 26.69
CA LEU A 59 -25.73 -0.81 26.47
C LEU A 59 -26.93 -1.19 25.58
N GLU A 60 -28.08 -0.52 25.74
CA GLU A 60 -29.26 -0.67 24.91
C GLU A 60 -29.08 -0.03 23.53
N ALA A 61 -28.44 1.13 23.47
CA ALA A 61 -28.10 1.80 22.21
C ALA A 61 -27.22 0.90 21.33
N LYS A 62 -26.17 0.32 21.92
CA LYS A 62 -25.28 -0.62 21.27
C LYS A 62 -26.00 -1.89 20.81
N LYS A 63 -26.88 -2.45 21.65
CA LYS A 63 -27.67 -3.64 21.34
C LYS A 63 -28.67 -3.42 20.22
N ASN A 64 -29.31 -2.25 20.18
CA ASN A 64 -30.27 -1.89 19.12
C ASN A 64 -29.60 -1.57 17.79
N PHE A 65 -28.42 -0.93 17.84
CA PHE A 65 -27.59 -0.72 16.64
C PHE A 65 -27.15 -2.05 16.04
N LEU A 66 -26.64 -2.96 16.86
CA LEU A 66 -26.20 -4.31 16.45
C LEU A 66 -27.32 -5.20 15.93
N ALA A 67 -28.56 -5.01 16.44
CA ALA A 67 -29.74 -5.73 15.98
C ALA A 67 -30.24 -5.24 14.61
N SER A 68 -29.80 -4.08 14.14
CA SER A 68 -30.12 -3.61 12.81
C SER A 68 -29.25 -4.31 11.75
N LYS A 69 -29.81 -4.58 10.54
CA LYS A 69 -29.07 -5.18 9.43
C LYS A 69 -27.87 -4.33 8.99
N GLU A 70 -27.98 -3.03 9.15
CA GLU A 70 -26.91 -2.06 8.86
C GLU A 70 -25.83 -2.08 9.94
N GLY A 71 -26.25 -2.16 11.22
CA GLY A 71 -25.35 -2.25 12.36
C GLY A 71 -24.50 -3.51 12.36
N CYS A 72 -25.07 -4.70 12.08
CA CYS A 72 -24.31 -5.93 11.99
C CYS A 72 -23.21 -5.89 10.91
N LYS A 73 -23.56 -5.44 9.69
CA LYS A 73 -22.59 -5.32 8.61
C LYS A 73 -21.51 -4.27 8.91
N GLN A 74 -21.88 -3.21 9.59
CA GLN A 74 -21.01 -2.11 9.92
C GLN A 74 -20.07 -2.48 11.07
N GLU A 75 -20.56 -3.25 12.05
CA GLU A 75 -19.74 -3.75 13.16
C GLU A 75 -18.73 -4.80 12.71
N GLU A 76 -19.12 -5.76 11.87
CA GLU A 76 -18.19 -6.71 11.26
C GLU A 76 -17.09 -5.99 10.49
N TYR A 77 -17.45 -4.97 9.73
CA TYR A 77 -16.49 -4.16 8.97
C TYR A 77 -15.59 -3.31 9.87
N ILE A 78 -16.15 -2.72 10.93
CA ILE A 78 -15.39 -1.91 11.91
C ILE A 78 -14.48 -2.79 12.77
N LYS A 79 -14.94 -3.95 13.24
CA LYS A 79 -14.10 -4.92 13.97
C LYS A 79 -12.96 -5.40 13.08
N PHE A 80 -13.27 -5.79 11.88
CA PHE A 80 -12.27 -6.16 10.88
C PHE A 80 -11.27 -5.02 10.65
N ALA A 81 -11.75 -3.78 10.55
CA ALA A 81 -10.92 -2.61 10.40
C ALA A 81 -10.12 -2.28 11.67
N GLN A 82 -10.69 -2.39 12.87
CA GLN A 82 -10.01 -2.10 14.14
C GLN A 82 -8.99 -3.17 14.55
N GLU A 83 -9.30 -4.44 14.32
CA GLU A 83 -8.37 -5.54 14.54
C GLU A 83 -7.21 -5.48 13.55
N LYS A 84 -7.48 -4.95 12.37
CA LYS A 84 -6.55 -4.94 11.24
C LYS A 84 -5.82 -3.61 11.06
N TYR A 85 -6.34 -2.50 11.59
CA TYR A 85 -5.92 -1.16 11.19
C TYR A 85 -5.58 -0.21 12.35
N SER A 86 -4.69 -0.60 13.24
CA SER A 86 -4.08 0.38 14.14
C SER A 86 -2.87 1.05 13.49
N ASN A 87 -2.95 2.35 13.32
CA ASN A 87 -1.90 3.34 12.98
C ASN A 87 -0.57 2.79 12.38
N GLY A 88 -0.38 2.92 11.09
CA GLY A 88 0.89 2.60 10.39
C GLY A 88 0.99 1.14 9.90
N GLU A 89 0.29 0.20 10.50
CA GLU A 89 0.14 -1.18 10.03
C GLU A 89 -0.89 -1.28 8.89
N THR A 90 -1.79 -0.31 8.81
CA THR A 90 -2.94 -0.25 7.90
C THR A 90 -2.56 -0.41 6.42
N SER A 91 -1.52 0.28 6.00
CA SER A 91 -1.12 0.26 4.59
C SER A 91 -0.44 -1.05 4.23
N MET A 92 0.31 -1.65 5.16
CA MET A 92 0.89 -2.99 4.94
C MET A 92 -0.19 -4.05 4.78
N GLN A 93 -1.20 -4.02 5.66
CA GLN A 93 -2.34 -4.95 5.58
C GLN A 93 -3.15 -4.77 4.30
N TYR A 94 -3.30 -3.53 3.81
CA TYR A 94 -3.89 -3.30 2.50
C TYR A 94 -3.12 -4.06 1.40
N PHE A 95 -1.80 -3.94 1.38
CA PHE A 95 -0.99 -4.68 0.41
C PHE A 95 -1.12 -6.19 0.57
N GLU A 96 -1.09 -6.72 1.80
CA GLU A 96 -1.27 -8.14 2.08
C GLU A 96 -2.63 -8.68 1.58
N GLU A 97 -3.68 -7.87 1.63
CA GLU A 97 -5.00 -8.26 1.11
C GLU A 97 -5.12 -8.23 -0.41
N TYR A 98 -4.53 -7.21 -1.02
CA TYR A 98 -4.71 -6.95 -2.43
C TYR A 98 -3.66 -7.60 -3.33
N LEU A 99 -2.52 -7.97 -2.77
CA LEU A 99 -1.49 -8.69 -3.50
C LEU A 99 -1.81 -10.20 -3.52
N GLN A 100 -2.17 -10.69 -4.69
CA GLN A 100 -2.51 -12.10 -4.93
C GLN A 100 -1.47 -12.75 -5.86
N PRO A 101 -1.28 -14.09 -5.82
CA PRO A 101 -0.42 -14.80 -6.75
C PRO A 101 -0.86 -14.64 -8.21
N ASP A 102 0.04 -14.94 -9.14
CA ASP A 102 -0.19 -14.95 -10.59
C ASP A 102 -0.82 -13.63 -11.09
N ALA A 103 -0.08 -12.54 -10.94
CA ALA A 103 -0.60 -11.21 -11.24
C ALA A 103 0.49 -10.23 -11.70
N LEU A 104 0.07 -9.24 -12.48
CA LEU A 104 0.85 -8.04 -12.79
C LEU A 104 0.37 -6.87 -11.94
N TYR A 105 1.29 -6.27 -11.19
CA TYR A 105 1.05 -5.10 -10.36
C TYR A 105 1.79 -3.87 -10.89
N LEU A 106 1.03 -2.79 -11.04
CA LEU A 106 1.59 -1.45 -11.24
C LEU A 106 1.36 -0.68 -9.94
N LEU A 107 2.45 -0.32 -9.26
CA LEU A 107 2.42 0.43 -8.00
C LEU A 107 2.95 1.83 -8.23
N ASP A 108 2.19 2.84 -7.82
CA ASP A 108 2.52 4.25 -7.99
C ASP A 108 2.69 4.91 -6.61
N GLU A 109 3.93 5.23 -6.27
CA GLU A 109 4.36 5.79 -4.99
C GLU A 109 3.82 5.03 -3.76
N PRO A 110 3.99 3.70 -3.69
CA PRO A 110 3.43 2.91 -2.59
C PRO A 110 3.98 3.31 -1.21
N GLU A 111 5.11 3.99 -1.18
CA GLU A 111 5.77 4.48 0.03
C GLU A 111 5.05 5.61 0.76
N VAL A 112 4.21 6.41 0.09
CA VAL A 112 3.64 7.67 0.63
C VAL A 112 2.85 7.45 1.92
N SER A 113 2.20 6.31 2.07
CA SER A 113 1.43 5.96 3.26
C SER A 113 2.19 5.11 4.28
N LEU A 114 3.48 4.79 4.04
CA LEU A 114 4.26 3.84 4.81
C LEU A 114 5.35 4.51 5.64
N SER A 115 5.57 4.00 6.86
CA SER A 115 6.78 4.30 7.62
C SER A 115 8.01 3.72 6.90
N LEU A 116 9.22 4.23 7.21
CA LEU A 116 10.45 3.75 6.57
C LEU A 116 10.66 2.23 6.77
N ALA A 117 10.33 1.72 7.96
CA ALA A 117 10.41 0.29 8.25
C ALA A 117 9.42 -0.51 7.38
N ASN A 118 8.18 -0.02 7.24
CA ASN A 118 7.17 -0.67 6.42
C ASN A 118 7.50 -0.60 4.92
N GLN A 119 8.20 0.42 4.45
CA GLN A 119 8.70 0.48 3.07
C GLN A 119 9.68 -0.66 2.77
N VAL A 120 10.60 -0.94 3.71
CA VAL A 120 11.53 -2.08 3.61
C VAL A 120 10.76 -3.40 3.64
N MET A 121 9.83 -3.57 4.59
CA MET A 121 9.01 -4.78 4.69
C MET A 121 8.19 -5.04 3.41
N LEU A 122 7.57 -4.01 2.85
CA LEU A 122 6.83 -4.13 1.59
C LEU A 122 7.76 -4.56 0.44
N ALA A 123 8.94 -3.97 0.33
CA ALA A 123 9.90 -4.32 -0.70
C ALA A 123 10.41 -5.77 -0.57
N GLU A 124 10.60 -6.26 0.66
CA GLU A 124 10.95 -7.66 0.93
C GLU A 124 9.81 -8.60 0.53
N GLU A 125 8.55 -8.24 0.82
CA GLU A 125 7.39 -9.04 0.43
C GLU A 125 7.21 -9.08 -1.09
N ILE A 126 7.37 -7.96 -1.77
CA ILE A 126 7.38 -7.89 -3.24
C ILE A 126 8.45 -8.81 -3.83
N ASN A 127 9.68 -8.81 -3.27
CA ASN A 127 10.75 -9.72 -3.71
C ASN A 127 10.36 -11.20 -3.55
N LYS A 128 9.69 -11.56 -2.46
CA LYS A 128 9.20 -12.93 -2.24
C LYS A 128 8.11 -13.31 -3.25
N MET A 129 7.13 -12.43 -3.46
CA MET A 129 6.03 -12.68 -4.38
C MET A 129 6.52 -12.81 -5.84
N ALA A 130 7.42 -11.93 -6.27
CA ALA A 130 8.01 -11.99 -7.60
C ALA A 130 8.78 -13.30 -7.85
N ARG A 131 9.42 -13.84 -6.79
CA ARG A 131 10.23 -15.05 -6.90
C ARG A 131 9.43 -16.35 -6.73
N LEU A 132 8.38 -16.35 -5.89
CA LEU A 132 7.72 -17.56 -5.44
C LEU A 132 6.27 -17.72 -5.92
N LEU A 133 5.62 -16.62 -6.32
CA LEU A 133 4.19 -16.58 -6.59
C LEU A 133 3.85 -16.11 -8.01
N GLU A 134 4.80 -16.16 -8.92
CA GLU A 134 4.62 -15.80 -10.34
C GLU A 134 4.05 -14.39 -10.54
N CYS A 135 4.44 -13.45 -9.66
CA CYS A 135 4.03 -12.06 -9.75
C CYS A 135 5.06 -11.22 -10.49
N GLN A 136 4.58 -10.30 -11.31
CA GLN A 136 5.39 -9.25 -11.92
C GLN A 136 5.01 -7.90 -11.33
N PHE A 137 6.02 -7.06 -11.05
CA PHE A 137 5.81 -5.72 -10.52
C PHE A 137 6.47 -4.66 -11.40
N ILE A 138 5.73 -3.57 -11.65
CA ILE A 138 6.24 -2.33 -12.19
C ILE A 138 5.95 -1.25 -11.15
N ILE A 139 7.00 -0.65 -10.61
CA ILE A 139 6.89 0.24 -9.44
C ILE A 139 7.47 1.60 -9.78
N ALA A 140 6.68 2.65 -9.63
CA ALA A 140 7.16 4.03 -9.60
C ALA A 140 7.38 4.42 -8.13
N THR A 141 8.60 4.80 -7.76
CA THR A 141 8.95 5.14 -6.37
C THR A 141 10.08 6.14 -6.32
N HIS A 142 10.03 7.01 -5.32
CA HIS A 142 11.12 7.92 -4.92
C HIS A 142 11.83 7.47 -3.64
N SER A 143 11.39 6.36 -3.02
CA SER A 143 11.94 5.88 -1.77
C SER A 143 13.33 5.25 -1.94
N PRO A 144 14.38 5.80 -1.32
CA PRO A 144 15.70 5.17 -1.32
C PRO A 144 15.69 3.82 -0.60
N PHE A 145 14.76 3.60 0.33
CA PHE A 145 14.62 2.35 1.09
C PHE A 145 14.04 1.24 0.22
N MET A 146 12.99 1.54 -0.55
CA MET A 146 12.43 0.59 -1.51
C MET A 146 13.43 0.29 -2.63
N LEU A 147 14.03 1.33 -3.22
CA LEU A 147 15.00 1.19 -4.31
C LEU A 147 16.22 0.35 -3.89
N GLY A 148 16.68 0.48 -2.65
CA GLY A 148 17.83 -0.29 -2.12
C GLY A 148 17.48 -1.71 -1.69
N THR A 149 16.18 -2.03 -1.45
CA THR A 149 15.73 -3.34 -0.98
C THR A 149 15.20 -4.21 -2.11
N LEU A 150 14.58 -3.61 -3.14
CA LEU A 150 14.01 -4.34 -4.28
C LEU A 150 15.12 -4.99 -5.15
N ASN A 151 14.93 -6.27 -5.47
CA ASN A 151 15.77 -6.99 -6.44
C ASN A 151 15.24 -6.78 -7.87
N ALA A 152 15.33 -5.56 -8.38
CA ALA A 152 14.71 -5.16 -9.63
C ALA A 152 15.68 -4.40 -10.55
N LYS A 153 15.33 -4.32 -11.84
CA LYS A 153 15.94 -3.36 -12.75
C LYS A 153 15.36 -1.97 -12.46
N ILE A 154 16.24 -1.00 -12.28
CA ILE A 154 15.87 0.39 -12.03
C ILE A 154 16.07 1.18 -13.32
N TYR A 155 14.99 1.76 -13.82
CA TYR A 155 14.99 2.68 -14.94
C TYR A 155 14.96 4.11 -14.42
N ASN A 156 16.00 4.88 -14.68
CA ASN A 156 16.04 6.29 -14.33
C ASN A 156 15.23 7.11 -15.33
N LEU A 157 14.10 7.66 -14.90
CA LEU A 157 13.21 8.47 -15.74
C LEU A 157 13.63 9.94 -15.82
N ASP A 158 14.59 10.38 -15.00
CA ASP A 158 15.13 11.73 -15.04
C ASP A 158 16.12 11.93 -16.20
N THR A 159 16.57 10.84 -16.82
CA THR A 159 17.41 10.86 -18.01
C THR A 159 16.57 10.73 -19.28
N LYS A 160 17.04 11.32 -20.40
CA LYS A 160 16.33 11.23 -21.68
C LYS A 160 16.32 9.82 -22.29
N GLU A 161 17.26 8.98 -21.89
CA GLU A 161 17.49 7.65 -22.47
C GLU A 161 16.89 6.53 -21.61
N TYR A 162 16.29 6.87 -20.45
CA TYR A 162 15.70 5.90 -19.49
C TYR A 162 16.67 4.78 -19.12
N ASP A 163 17.91 5.14 -18.82
CA ASP A 163 18.98 4.19 -18.60
C ASP A 163 18.73 3.29 -17.39
N VAL A 164 19.15 2.03 -17.51
CA VAL A 164 19.21 1.12 -16.38
C VAL A 164 20.38 1.53 -15.49
N THR A 165 20.07 1.85 -14.24
CA THR A 165 21.07 2.38 -13.30
C THR A 165 21.09 1.58 -11.99
N LYS A 166 22.10 1.79 -11.19
CA LYS A 166 22.14 1.29 -9.81
C LYS A 166 21.41 2.26 -8.91
N TRP A 167 20.68 1.75 -7.91
CA TRP A 167 19.98 2.59 -6.95
C TRP A 167 20.89 3.63 -6.28
N SER A 168 22.16 3.26 -6.00
CA SER A 168 23.17 4.12 -5.37
C SER A 168 23.63 5.29 -6.25
N ASP A 169 23.33 5.27 -7.55
CA ASP A 169 23.77 6.29 -8.51
C ASP A 169 22.66 7.33 -8.78
N LEU A 170 21.46 7.09 -8.27
CA LEU A 170 20.33 8.03 -8.37
C LEU A 170 20.58 9.29 -7.54
N ASP A 171 20.26 10.45 -8.08
CA ASP A 171 20.54 11.75 -7.45
C ASP A 171 19.85 11.91 -6.10
N ASN A 172 18.60 11.48 -5.97
CA ASN A 172 17.86 11.52 -4.70
C ASN A 172 18.51 10.64 -3.64
N VAL A 173 18.97 9.43 -3.99
CA VAL A 173 19.65 8.51 -3.06
C VAL A 173 21.00 9.08 -2.63
N ARG A 174 21.77 9.64 -3.57
CA ARG A 174 23.04 10.30 -3.27
C ARG A 174 22.86 11.51 -2.39
N TYR A 175 21.76 12.26 -2.56
CA TYR A 175 21.43 13.37 -1.68
C TYR A 175 21.23 12.91 -0.23
N PHE A 176 20.43 11.85 0.01
CA PHE A 176 20.27 11.25 1.35
C PHE A 176 21.61 10.77 1.94
N TYR A 177 22.39 10.02 1.16
CA TYR A 177 23.69 9.55 1.60
C TYR A 177 24.62 10.70 2.02
N ASN A 178 24.74 11.74 1.20
CA ASN A 178 25.60 12.88 1.48
C ASN A 178 25.11 13.68 2.69
N PHE A 179 23.79 13.81 2.88
CA PHE A 179 23.21 14.44 4.05
C PHE A 179 23.61 13.72 5.33
N PHE A 180 23.38 12.41 5.43
CA PHE A 180 23.76 11.65 6.61
C PHE A 180 25.26 11.59 6.83
N LYS A 181 26.04 11.48 5.77
CA LYS A 181 27.50 11.52 5.86
C LYS A 181 28.00 12.86 6.42
N LYS A 182 27.40 13.98 6.06
CA LYS A 182 27.74 15.30 6.61
C LYS A 182 27.46 15.41 8.11
N HIS A 183 26.46 14.69 8.60
CA HIS A 183 26.03 14.68 10.00
C HIS A 183 26.50 13.44 10.75
N GLU A 184 27.45 12.68 10.20
CA GLU A 184 27.92 11.40 10.77
C GLU A 184 28.39 11.53 12.21
N ASP A 185 29.04 12.65 12.57
CA ASP A 185 29.55 12.88 13.93
C ASP A 185 28.43 13.00 14.97
N GLU A 186 27.23 13.38 14.58
CA GLU A 186 26.07 13.48 15.47
C GLU A 186 25.51 12.10 15.87
N PHE A 187 25.88 11.03 15.14
CA PHE A 187 25.45 9.65 15.39
C PHE A 187 26.52 8.80 16.12
N LYS A 188 27.71 9.35 16.35
CA LYS A 188 28.76 8.67 17.13
C LYS A 188 28.42 8.80 18.60
N VAL A 189 28.06 7.67 19.24
CA VAL A 189 27.83 7.54 20.70
C VAL A 189 29.13 7.23 21.40
#